data_c9ca456f4d97040cb4339d0bd4f602e6
#
_entry.id   c9ca456f4d97040cb4339d0bd4f602e6
#
_cell.length_a   1.000
_cell.length_b   1.000
_cell.length_c   1.000
_cell.angle_alpha   90.00
_cell.angle_beta   90.00
_cell.angle_gamma   90.00
#
_symmetry.space_group_name_H-M   'P 1'
#
loop_
_entity.id
_entity.type
_entity.pdbx_description
1 polymer ?
#
loop_
_entity_poly.entity_id
_entity_poly.type
_entity_poly.pdbx_seq_one_letter_code
_entity_poly.pdbx_strand_id
1 'polypeptide(L)'
;IMEIPVIDLFAAAIFPGILLATLYAAYTTIRCMMNPRLGPPLPEDMRATSMKKVWIEFFLGLVPPAALVFAALGSILLGFATPTEAAGCGAMGALLLSLAYKKLTLPKLQEALVKTLEITALIMVLVAASNFFGAVFARLGTPTLLTEFLLGLEMNKYLILGMIMVMIFLLGWPLEWVPIVMIIIPIILPLVEALGFNLTWFAILVAVNLQTAWLSPPVALSAYFLKGVVPEWDLKDIYLGMMQFMVLQIIGLIIIICLLYTSPSPRDRSL
;
A
#
# COMPACT_ATOMS: atom_id res chain seq x y z
N ILE A 1 1.92 -1.08 -16.95
CA ILE A 1 0.94 -2.17 -17.05
C ILE A 1 -0.41 -1.63 -17.47
N MET A 2 -0.97 -0.68 -16.74
CA MET A 2 -2.27 -0.05 -17.01
C MET A 2 -2.15 1.29 -17.76
N GLU A 3 -0.93 1.73 -18.08
CA GLU A 3 -0.60 2.99 -18.78
C GLU A 3 -1.21 4.25 -18.12
N ILE A 4 -1.43 4.19 -16.79
CA ILE A 4 -1.98 5.30 -16.01
C ILE A 4 -0.83 6.23 -15.60
N PRO A 5 -0.96 7.56 -15.74
CA PRO A 5 0.00 8.51 -15.21
C PRO A 5 0.17 8.35 -13.69
N VAL A 6 1.42 8.35 -13.23
CA VAL A 6 1.73 8.14 -11.80
C VAL A 6 1.12 9.22 -10.92
N ILE A 7 1.02 10.45 -11.44
CA ILE A 7 0.39 11.60 -10.75
C ILE A 7 -1.08 11.30 -10.45
N ASP A 8 -1.82 10.80 -11.46
CA ASP A 8 -3.25 10.48 -11.31
C ASP A 8 -3.47 9.36 -10.28
N LEU A 9 -2.58 8.37 -10.28
CA LEU A 9 -2.64 7.27 -9.31
C LEU A 9 -2.38 7.76 -7.88
N PHE A 10 -1.36 8.59 -7.67
CA PHE A 10 -1.09 9.16 -6.34
C PHE A 10 -2.21 10.10 -5.88
N ALA A 11 -2.72 10.95 -6.76
CA ALA A 11 -3.85 11.82 -6.42
C ALA A 11 -5.11 11.01 -6.04
N ALA A 12 -5.42 9.96 -6.79
CA ALA A 12 -6.54 9.08 -6.49
C ALA A 12 -6.36 8.27 -5.19
N ALA A 13 -5.13 8.01 -4.76
CA ALA A 13 -4.81 7.28 -3.54
C ALA A 13 -4.99 8.10 -2.24
N ILE A 14 -5.05 9.44 -2.33
CA ILE A 14 -5.14 10.32 -1.14
C ILE A 14 -6.40 10.03 -0.33
N PHE A 15 -7.57 10.01 -0.99
CA PHE A 15 -8.85 9.78 -0.30
C PHE A 15 -8.92 8.40 0.34
N PRO A 16 -8.63 7.28 -0.36
CA PRO A 16 -8.54 5.96 0.23
C PRO A 16 -7.57 5.86 1.40
N GLY A 17 -6.41 6.52 1.31
CA GLY A 17 -5.42 6.57 2.38
C GLY A 17 -5.95 7.24 3.65
N ILE A 18 -6.61 8.40 3.51
CA ILE A 18 -7.23 9.12 4.63
C ILE A 18 -8.37 8.30 5.23
N LEU A 19 -9.21 7.66 4.38
CA LEU A 19 -10.31 6.81 4.83
C LEU A 19 -9.79 5.66 5.70
N LEU A 20 -8.79 4.92 5.22
CA LEU A 20 -8.21 3.80 5.96
C LEU A 20 -7.54 4.24 7.26
N ALA A 21 -6.76 5.32 7.24
CA ALA A 21 -6.15 5.88 8.44
C ALA A 21 -7.21 6.27 9.48
N THR A 22 -8.31 6.88 9.03
CA THR A 22 -9.43 7.27 9.90
C THR A 22 -10.12 6.04 10.48
N LEU A 23 -10.38 5.01 9.67
CA LEU A 23 -10.98 3.75 10.14
C LEU A 23 -10.10 3.07 11.22
N TYR A 24 -8.79 3.02 11.00
CA TYR A 24 -7.86 2.43 11.97
C TYR A 24 -7.79 3.23 13.26
N ALA A 25 -7.69 4.55 13.16
CA ALA A 25 -7.67 5.44 14.33
C ALA A 25 -9.00 5.37 15.12
N ALA A 26 -10.13 5.41 14.43
CA ALA A 26 -11.43 5.29 15.05
C ALA A 26 -11.61 3.94 15.76
N TYR A 27 -11.26 2.85 15.09
CA TYR A 27 -11.33 1.51 15.67
C TYR A 27 -10.50 1.38 16.95
N THR A 28 -9.23 1.78 16.89
CA THR A 28 -8.32 1.71 18.04
C THR A 28 -8.83 2.57 19.19
N THR A 29 -9.28 3.79 18.91
CA THR A 29 -9.83 4.70 19.92
C THR A 29 -11.08 4.12 20.57
N ILE A 30 -12.06 3.67 19.78
CA ILE A 30 -13.31 3.08 20.28
C ILE A 30 -13.01 1.84 21.14
N ARG A 31 -12.11 0.97 20.69
CA ARG A 31 -11.72 -0.25 21.44
C ARG A 31 -11.08 0.09 22.78
N CYS A 32 -10.19 1.09 22.82
CA CYS A 32 -9.56 1.54 24.07
C CYS A 32 -10.56 2.24 24.99
N MET A 33 -11.53 2.99 24.44
CA MET A 33 -12.60 3.59 25.24
C MET A 33 -13.55 2.54 25.84
N MET A 34 -13.91 1.51 25.09
CA MET A 34 -14.77 0.42 25.56
C MET A 34 -14.06 -0.51 26.56
N ASN A 35 -12.76 -0.69 26.42
CA ASN A 35 -11.95 -1.50 27.31
C ASN A 35 -10.62 -0.80 27.63
N PRO A 36 -10.58 0.00 28.71
CA PRO A 36 -9.37 0.77 29.08
C PRO A 36 -8.14 -0.10 29.37
N ARG A 37 -8.32 -1.41 29.56
CA ARG A 37 -7.20 -2.35 29.73
C ARG A 37 -6.39 -2.57 28.47
N LEU A 38 -6.96 -2.30 27.29
CA LEU A 38 -6.27 -2.43 26.01
C LEU A 38 -5.34 -1.24 25.71
N GLY A 39 -5.56 -0.11 26.35
CA GLY A 39 -4.74 1.09 26.25
C GLY A 39 -4.49 1.69 27.63
N PRO A 40 -3.73 1.00 28.51
CA PRO A 40 -3.48 1.53 29.86
C PRO A 40 -2.73 2.86 29.76
N PRO A 41 -3.03 3.82 30.64
CA PRO A 41 -2.28 5.08 30.71
C PRO A 41 -0.82 4.79 31.08
N LEU A 42 0.09 5.59 30.52
CA LEU A 42 1.52 5.47 30.85
C LEU A 42 1.71 5.56 32.37
N PRO A 43 2.57 4.70 32.97
CA PRO A 43 2.98 4.83 34.37
C PRO A 43 3.48 6.23 34.67
N GLU A 44 3.30 6.67 35.91
CA GLU A 44 3.60 8.07 36.29
C GLU A 44 5.08 8.42 36.13
N ASP A 45 5.97 7.44 36.39
CA ASP A 45 7.42 7.52 36.23
C ASP A 45 7.86 7.71 34.78
N MET A 46 7.06 7.21 33.81
CA MET A 46 7.32 7.35 32.37
C MET A 46 6.64 8.59 31.74
N ARG A 47 5.77 9.27 32.49
CA ARG A 47 5.12 10.48 31.99
C ARG A 47 6.11 11.62 31.88
N ALA A 48 6.07 12.30 30.74
CA ALA A 48 6.94 13.46 30.55
C ALA A 48 6.66 14.55 31.59
N THR A 49 7.68 14.98 32.27
CA THR A 49 7.63 15.99 33.33
C THR A 49 7.30 17.38 32.81
N SER A 50 7.46 17.63 31.51
CA SER A 50 7.22 18.92 30.87
C SER A 50 6.61 18.75 29.47
N MET A 51 5.44 19.36 29.24
CA MET A 51 4.80 19.43 27.92
C MET A 51 5.71 20.05 26.86
N LYS A 52 6.54 21.04 27.23
CA LYS A 52 7.50 21.64 26.31
C LYS A 52 8.51 20.62 25.77
N LYS A 53 8.98 19.70 26.62
CA LYS A 53 9.93 18.65 26.23
C LYS A 53 9.26 17.69 25.26
N VAL A 54 8.01 17.28 25.50
CA VAL A 54 7.21 16.42 24.61
C VAL A 54 7.07 17.04 23.23
N TRP A 55 6.71 18.32 23.15
CA TRP A 55 6.57 18.98 21.88
C TRP A 55 7.91 19.12 21.12
N ILE A 56 8.99 19.39 21.83
CA ILE A 56 10.33 19.45 21.19
C ILE A 56 10.71 18.09 20.63
N GLU A 57 10.56 17.01 21.40
CA GLU A 57 10.87 15.64 20.95
C GLU A 57 9.97 15.20 19.80
N PHE A 58 8.67 15.54 19.86
CA PHE A 58 7.72 15.31 18.77
C PHE A 58 8.13 16.03 17.48
N PHE A 59 8.42 17.31 17.55
CA PHE A 59 8.82 18.08 16.36
C PHE A 59 10.18 17.64 15.81
N LEU A 60 11.14 17.35 16.65
CA LEU A 60 12.45 16.88 16.20
C LEU A 60 12.43 15.43 15.68
N GLY A 61 11.55 14.59 16.21
CA GLY A 61 11.45 13.20 15.79
C GLY A 61 10.57 13.00 14.56
N LEU A 62 9.41 13.66 14.50
CA LEU A 62 8.40 13.44 13.46
C LEU A 62 8.51 14.39 12.26
N VAL A 63 8.75 15.68 12.52
CA VAL A 63 8.65 16.69 11.45
C VAL A 63 9.72 16.49 10.36
N PRO A 64 11.00 16.23 10.65
CA PRO A 64 11.98 16.08 9.58
C PRO A 64 11.72 14.88 8.66
N PRO A 65 11.42 13.67 9.16
CA PRO A 65 11.04 12.54 8.29
C PRO A 65 9.73 12.80 7.51
N ALA A 66 8.73 13.38 8.17
CA ALA A 66 7.47 13.73 7.52
C ALA A 66 7.68 14.77 6.42
N ALA A 67 8.46 15.84 6.68
CA ALA A 67 8.79 16.86 5.69
C ALA A 67 9.51 16.26 4.48
N LEU A 68 10.40 15.29 4.68
CA LEU A 68 11.09 14.58 3.61
C LEU A 68 10.08 13.81 2.74
N VAL A 69 9.17 13.06 3.34
CA VAL A 69 8.13 12.30 2.63
C VAL A 69 7.21 13.26 1.87
N PHE A 70 6.73 14.32 2.53
CA PHE A 70 5.87 15.33 1.88
C PHE A 70 6.59 16.08 0.76
N ALA A 71 7.87 16.38 0.89
CA ALA A 71 8.65 17.03 -0.17
C ALA A 71 8.79 16.09 -1.38
N ALA A 72 9.13 14.83 -1.17
CA ALA A 72 9.29 13.85 -2.25
C ALA A 72 7.96 13.56 -2.97
N LEU A 73 6.90 13.19 -2.24
CA LEU A 73 5.59 12.90 -2.83
C LEU A 73 4.91 14.19 -3.35
N GLY A 74 5.03 15.28 -2.63
CA GLY A 74 4.46 16.57 -3.03
C GLY A 74 5.09 17.10 -4.32
N SER A 75 6.39 16.91 -4.53
CA SER A 75 7.05 17.30 -5.79
C SER A 75 6.51 16.55 -7.00
N ILE A 76 6.15 15.27 -6.83
CA ILE A 76 5.49 14.47 -7.88
C ILE A 76 4.07 14.99 -8.14
N LEU A 77 3.27 15.17 -7.07
CA LEU A 77 1.88 15.61 -7.17
C LEU A 77 1.73 17.00 -7.79
N LEU A 78 2.69 17.90 -7.50
CA LEU A 78 2.73 19.27 -8.06
C LEU A 78 3.37 19.31 -9.46
N GLY A 79 3.85 18.18 -9.98
CA GLY A 79 4.48 18.09 -11.29
C GLY A 79 5.89 18.70 -11.37
N PHE A 80 6.54 18.96 -10.24
CA PHE A 80 7.90 19.54 -10.20
C PHE A 80 9.00 18.51 -10.48
N ALA A 81 8.74 17.24 -10.18
CA ALA A 81 9.70 16.15 -10.34
C ALA A 81 9.03 14.89 -10.86
N THR A 82 9.74 14.15 -11.69
CA THR A 82 9.37 12.77 -12.05
C THR A 82 9.55 11.86 -10.83
N PRO A 83 8.87 10.70 -10.79
CA PRO A 83 9.04 9.74 -9.69
C PRO A 83 10.51 9.36 -9.43
N THR A 84 11.33 9.24 -10.48
CA THR A 84 12.75 8.91 -10.38
C THR A 84 13.55 10.05 -9.76
N GLU A 85 13.29 11.30 -10.17
CA GLU A 85 13.95 12.47 -9.61
C GLU A 85 13.56 12.68 -8.15
N ALA A 86 12.27 12.53 -7.82
CA ALA A 86 11.78 12.63 -6.45
C ALA A 86 12.39 11.54 -5.55
N ALA A 87 12.57 10.31 -6.05
CA ALA A 87 13.26 9.24 -5.33
C ALA A 87 14.73 9.61 -5.07
N GLY A 88 15.44 10.18 -6.05
CA GLY A 88 16.81 10.67 -5.90
C GLY A 88 16.90 11.78 -4.86
N CYS A 89 16.01 12.78 -4.93
CA CYS A 89 15.92 13.87 -3.93
C CYS A 89 15.58 13.31 -2.53
N GLY A 90 14.66 12.34 -2.44
CA GLY A 90 14.32 11.67 -1.20
C GLY A 90 15.51 10.94 -0.59
N ALA A 91 16.27 10.18 -1.39
CA ALA A 91 17.49 9.51 -0.94
C ALA A 91 18.55 10.49 -0.45
N MET A 92 18.78 11.58 -1.19
CA MET A 92 19.70 12.65 -0.78
C MET A 92 19.24 13.32 0.52
N GLY A 93 17.93 13.63 0.64
CA GLY A 93 17.36 14.19 1.86
C GLY A 93 17.50 13.27 3.06
N ALA A 94 17.32 11.96 2.89
CA ALA A 94 17.53 10.97 3.93
C ALA A 94 19.00 10.89 4.39
N LEU A 95 19.94 10.98 3.44
CA LEU A 95 21.37 11.05 3.76
C LEU A 95 21.72 12.32 4.55
N LEU A 96 21.23 13.49 4.11
CA LEU A 96 21.44 14.76 4.80
C LEU A 96 20.83 14.74 6.21
N LEU A 97 19.64 14.16 6.36
CA LEU A 97 18.98 14.03 7.65
C LEU A 97 19.77 13.12 8.59
N SER A 98 20.26 11.97 8.09
CA SER A 98 21.11 11.05 8.85
C SER A 98 22.42 11.70 9.27
N LEU A 99 22.98 12.55 8.44
CA LEU A 99 24.18 13.34 8.74
C LEU A 99 23.89 14.39 9.81
N ALA A 100 22.79 15.12 9.69
CA ALA A 100 22.36 16.11 10.68
C ALA A 100 22.13 15.50 12.06
N TYR A 101 21.58 14.31 12.13
CA TYR A 101 21.41 13.54 13.37
C TYR A 101 22.71 12.85 13.85
N LYS A 102 23.81 13.01 13.11
CA LYS A 102 25.11 12.36 13.42
C LYS A 102 24.99 10.83 13.55
N LYS A 103 24.08 10.23 12.81
CA LYS A 103 23.83 8.77 12.80
C LYS A 103 24.43 8.08 11.58
N LEU A 104 24.85 8.86 10.57
CA LEU A 104 25.48 8.31 9.36
C LEU A 104 26.90 7.87 9.67
N THR A 105 27.18 6.59 9.43
CA THR A 105 28.51 5.99 9.51
C THR A 105 28.78 5.23 8.21
N LEU A 106 30.05 5.08 7.84
CA LEU A 106 30.43 4.37 6.63
C LEU A 106 29.87 2.93 6.57
N PRO A 107 29.91 2.12 7.65
CA PRO A 107 29.28 0.81 7.65
C PRO A 107 27.77 0.83 7.40
N LYS A 108 27.04 1.79 7.97
CA LYS A 108 25.60 1.95 7.75
C LYS A 108 25.28 2.36 6.32
N LEU A 109 26.11 3.22 5.73
CA LEU A 109 25.96 3.60 4.32
C LEU A 109 26.19 2.38 3.41
N GLN A 110 27.23 1.60 3.67
CA GLN A 110 27.51 0.37 2.92
C GLN A 110 26.35 -0.64 3.05
N GLU A 111 25.84 -0.85 4.27
CA GLU A 111 24.69 -1.71 4.51
C GLU A 111 23.45 -1.23 3.72
N ALA A 112 23.16 0.07 3.73
CA ALA A 112 22.04 0.65 2.98
C ALA A 112 22.21 0.45 1.47
N LEU A 113 23.42 0.64 0.93
CA LEU A 113 23.71 0.42 -0.49
C LEU A 113 23.58 -1.05 -0.88
N VAL A 114 24.09 -1.97 -0.07
CA VAL A 114 23.96 -3.42 -0.32
C VAL A 114 22.49 -3.83 -0.31
N LYS A 115 21.72 -3.42 0.70
CA LYS A 115 20.26 -3.69 0.77
C LYS A 115 19.51 -3.11 -0.42
N THR A 116 19.87 -1.90 -0.85
CA THR A 116 19.28 -1.30 -2.06
C THR A 116 19.56 -2.14 -3.29
N LEU A 117 20.79 -2.62 -3.44
CA LEU A 117 21.18 -3.50 -4.55
C LEU A 117 20.42 -4.85 -4.51
N GLU A 118 20.34 -5.47 -3.34
CA GLU A 118 19.58 -6.72 -3.15
C GLU A 118 18.10 -6.58 -3.54
N ILE A 119 17.43 -5.55 -3.05
CA ILE A 119 16.02 -5.28 -3.36
C ILE A 119 15.85 -4.97 -4.85
N THR A 120 16.74 -4.16 -5.43
CA THR A 120 16.69 -3.82 -6.85
C THR A 120 16.87 -5.05 -7.72
N ALA A 121 17.87 -5.89 -7.40
CA ALA A 121 18.11 -7.14 -8.13
C ALA A 121 16.91 -8.09 -8.03
N LEU A 122 16.32 -8.24 -6.84
CA LEU A 122 15.11 -9.04 -6.63
C LEU A 122 13.95 -8.54 -7.51
N ILE A 123 13.66 -7.23 -7.49
CA ILE A 123 12.60 -6.65 -8.30
C ILE A 123 12.86 -6.84 -9.79
N MET A 124 14.10 -6.64 -10.25
CA MET A 124 14.46 -6.83 -11.67
C MET A 124 14.26 -8.29 -12.13
N VAL A 125 14.64 -9.26 -11.31
CA VAL A 125 14.40 -10.68 -11.60
C VAL A 125 12.90 -10.98 -11.64
N LEU A 126 12.11 -10.46 -10.70
CA LEU A 126 10.67 -10.63 -10.70
C LEU A 126 10.02 -10.00 -11.93
N VAL A 127 10.43 -8.80 -12.33
CA VAL A 127 9.94 -8.14 -13.55
C VAL A 127 10.27 -8.98 -14.79
N ALA A 128 11.50 -9.46 -14.92
CA ALA A 128 11.91 -10.28 -16.06
C ALA A 128 11.10 -11.60 -16.13
N ALA A 129 10.99 -12.31 -15.00
CA ALA A 129 10.22 -13.56 -14.91
C ALA A 129 8.72 -13.32 -15.20
N SER A 130 8.14 -12.26 -14.65
CA SER A 130 6.73 -11.92 -14.86
C SER A 130 6.44 -11.53 -16.30
N ASN A 131 7.31 -10.76 -16.96
CA ASN A 131 7.18 -10.42 -18.37
C ASN A 131 7.25 -11.66 -19.26
N PHE A 132 8.17 -12.58 -18.96
CA PHE A 132 8.26 -13.85 -19.68
C PHE A 132 6.96 -14.67 -19.51
N PHE A 133 6.48 -14.81 -18.27
CA PHE A 133 5.25 -15.53 -17.98
C PHE A 133 4.03 -14.89 -18.66
N GLY A 134 3.88 -13.56 -18.54
CA GLY A 134 2.83 -12.80 -19.20
C GLY A 134 2.83 -12.94 -20.72
N ALA A 135 4.01 -12.93 -21.35
CA ALA A 135 4.17 -13.13 -22.80
C ALA A 135 3.72 -14.54 -23.24
N VAL A 136 4.02 -15.57 -22.46
CA VAL A 136 3.55 -16.94 -22.73
C VAL A 136 2.01 -16.99 -22.63
N PHE A 137 1.41 -16.45 -21.58
CA PHE A 137 -0.04 -16.43 -21.40
C PHE A 137 -0.76 -15.64 -22.50
N ALA A 138 -0.19 -14.49 -22.90
CA ALA A 138 -0.75 -13.70 -24.00
C ALA A 138 -0.72 -14.48 -25.31
N ARG A 139 0.38 -15.21 -25.62
CA ARG A 139 0.49 -16.06 -26.83
C ARG A 139 -0.47 -17.25 -26.82
N LEU A 140 -0.75 -17.81 -25.65
CA LEU A 140 -1.74 -18.87 -25.47
C LEU A 140 -3.19 -18.38 -25.58
N GLY A 141 -3.41 -17.05 -25.68
CA GLY A 141 -4.75 -16.45 -25.75
C GLY A 141 -5.49 -16.50 -24.40
N THR A 142 -4.82 -16.78 -23.30
CA THR A 142 -5.46 -16.92 -21.98
C THR A 142 -6.25 -15.69 -21.55
N PRO A 143 -5.77 -14.44 -21.71
CA PRO A 143 -6.54 -13.24 -21.36
C PRO A 143 -7.85 -13.14 -22.17
N THR A 144 -7.81 -13.44 -23.46
CA THR A 144 -8.98 -13.41 -24.35
C THR A 144 -10.00 -14.48 -23.96
N LEU A 145 -9.53 -15.72 -23.77
CA LEU A 145 -10.39 -16.83 -23.33
C LEU A 145 -11.06 -16.56 -21.98
N LEU A 146 -10.31 -16.01 -21.03
CA LEU A 146 -10.85 -15.64 -19.71
C LEU A 146 -11.92 -14.54 -19.85
N THR A 147 -11.64 -13.53 -20.67
CA THR A 147 -12.56 -12.42 -20.91
C THR A 147 -13.85 -12.92 -21.56
N GLU A 148 -13.76 -13.71 -22.64
CA GLU A 148 -14.93 -14.28 -23.33
C GLU A 148 -15.74 -15.19 -22.42
N PHE A 149 -15.07 -16.04 -21.64
CA PHE A 149 -15.74 -16.93 -20.69
C PHE A 149 -16.54 -16.16 -19.63
N LEU A 150 -15.92 -15.14 -19.00
CA LEU A 150 -16.58 -14.37 -17.93
C LEU A 150 -17.67 -13.44 -18.47
N LEU A 151 -17.49 -12.86 -19.65
CA LEU A 151 -18.55 -12.07 -20.31
C LEU A 151 -19.71 -12.95 -20.77
N GLY A 152 -19.43 -14.18 -21.22
CA GLY A 152 -20.45 -15.14 -21.65
C GLY A 152 -21.34 -15.66 -20.51
N LEU A 153 -20.97 -15.46 -19.25
CA LEU A 153 -21.81 -15.79 -18.09
C LEU A 153 -22.98 -14.82 -17.90
N GLU A 154 -23.05 -13.71 -18.68
CA GLU A 154 -24.09 -12.67 -18.59
C GLU A 154 -24.33 -12.15 -17.16
N MET A 155 -23.30 -12.18 -16.33
CA MET A 155 -23.36 -11.76 -14.93
C MET A 155 -23.27 -10.23 -14.81
N ASN A 156 -23.80 -9.70 -13.70
CA ASN A 156 -23.63 -8.29 -13.37
C ASN A 156 -22.13 -7.96 -13.25
N LYS A 157 -21.70 -6.89 -13.93
CA LYS A 157 -20.29 -6.47 -13.96
C LYS A 157 -19.66 -6.25 -12.57
N TYR A 158 -20.46 -5.82 -11.58
CA TYR A 158 -19.99 -5.64 -10.20
C TYR A 158 -19.76 -6.98 -9.49
N LEU A 159 -20.53 -8.01 -9.85
CA LEU A 159 -20.29 -9.35 -9.34
C LEU A 159 -18.98 -9.92 -9.88
N ILE A 160 -18.71 -9.71 -11.17
CA ILE A 160 -17.42 -10.08 -11.80
C ILE A 160 -16.27 -9.32 -11.12
N LEU A 161 -16.42 -8.01 -10.89
CA LEU A 161 -15.43 -7.23 -10.15
C LEU A 161 -15.22 -7.77 -8.73
N GLY A 162 -16.29 -8.11 -8.02
CA GLY A 162 -16.22 -8.72 -6.70
C GLY A 162 -15.45 -10.04 -6.71
N MET A 163 -15.68 -10.90 -7.71
CA MET A 163 -14.92 -12.15 -7.89
C MET A 163 -13.43 -11.87 -8.15
N ILE A 164 -13.11 -10.88 -8.97
CA ILE A 164 -11.73 -10.45 -9.20
C ILE A 164 -11.07 -9.99 -7.89
N MET A 165 -11.76 -9.15 -7.11
CA MET A 165 -11.23 -8.67 -5.83
C MET A 165 -11.03 -9.82 -4.83
N VAL A 166 -11.95 -10.77 -4.74
CA VAL A 166 -11.80 -11.97 -3.91
C VAL A 166 -10.63 -12.84 -4.39
N MET A 167 -10.48 -13.02 -5.69
CA MET A 167 -9.35 -13.76 -6.26
C MET A 167 -8.00 -13.11 -5.90
N ILE A 168 -7.88 -11.79 -6.06
CA ILE A 168 -6.66 -11.04 -5.70
C ILE A 168 -6.40 -11.15 -4.20
N PHE A 169 -7.43 -11.04 -3.36
CA PHE A 169 -7.33 -11.21 -1.91
C PHE A 169 -6.78 -12.60 -1.54
N LEU A 170 -7.34 -13.66 -2.12
CA LEU A 170 -6.90 -15.03 -1.85
C LEU A 170 -5.48 -15.30 -2.36
N LEU A 171 -5.13 -14.74 -3.52
CA LEU A 171 -3.77 -14.84 -4.06
C LEU A 171 -2.75 -14.06 -3.23
N GLY A 172 -3.17 -12.98 -2.57
CA GLY A 172 -2.34 -12.20 -1.65
C GLY A 172 -1.85 -12.95 -0.42
N TRP A 173 -2.46 -14.09 -0.07
CA TRP A 173 -2.02 -14.90 1.08
C TRP A 173 -0.72 -15.66 0.80
N PRO A 174 -0.62 -16.45 -0.30
CA PRO A 174 0.60 -17.18 -0.63
C PRO A 174 1.60 -16.37 -1.45
N LEU A 175 1.15 -15.32 -2.13
CA LEU A 175 1.97 -14.53 -3.03
C LEU A 175 2.19 -13.12 -2.48
N GLU A 176 3.36 -12.59 -2.75
CA GLU A 176 3.65 -11.18 -2.53
C GLU A 176 2.92 -10.30 -3.58
N TRP A 177 2.76 -9.01 -3.31
CA TRP A 177 2.04 -8.08 -4.19
C TRP A 177 2.68 -7.94 -5.58
N VAL A 178 4.02 -8.03 -5.70
CA VAL A 178 4.74 -7.82 -6.97
C VAL A 178 4.34 -8.84 -8.04
N PRO A 179 4.37 -10.15 -7.79
CA PRO A 179 3.90 -11.15 -8.77
C PRO A 179 2.43 -10.95 -9.16
N ILE A 180 1.57 -10.58 -8.23
CA ILE A 180 0.14 -10.34 -8.53
C ILE A 180 0.01 -9.17 -9.51
N VAL A 181 0.67 -8.04 -9.24
CA VAL A 181 0.62 -6.88 -10.12
C VAL A 181 1.22 -7.17 -11.49
N MET A 182 2.32 -7.92 -11.54
CA MET A 182 3.06 -8.14 -12.79
C MET A 182 2.50 -9.26 -13.66
N ILE A 183 1.80 -10.23 -13.08
CA ILE A 183 1.30 -11.41 -13.79
C ILE A 183 -0.22 -11.39 -13.90
N ILE A 184 -0.91 -11.27 -12.76
CA ILE A 184 -2.37 -11.41 -12.71
C ILE A 184 -3.06 -10.20 -13.34
N ILE A 185 -2.60 -8.98 -13.01
CA ILE A 185 -3.23 -7.77 -13.53
C ILE A 185 -3.22 -7.71 -15.06
N PRO A 186 -2.12 -7.95 -15.79
CA PRO A 186 -2.16 -7.98 -17.25
C PRO A 186 -3.12 -9.02 -17.83
N ILE A 187 -3.33 -10.14 -17.16
CA ILE A 187 -4.26 -11.18 -17.62
C ILE A 187 -5.71 -10.74 -17.51
N ILE A 188 -6.07 -10.02 -16.44
CA ILE A 188 -7.45 -9.59 -16.18
C ILE A 188 -7.77 -8.19 -16.75
N LEU A 189 -6.75 -7.42 -17.14
CA LEU A 189 -6.93 -6.06 -17.63
C LEU A 189 -7.89 -5.96 -18.83
N PRO A 190 -7.79 -6.81 -19.86
CA PRO A 190 -8.73 -6.77 -21.00
C PRO A 190 -10.19 -6.99 -20.56
N LEU A 191 -10.44 -7.82 -19.55
CA LEU A 191 -11.77 -8.02 -18.99
C LEU A 191 -12.27 -6.74 -18.30
N VAL A 192 -11.44 -6.08 -17.51
CA VAL A 192 -11.79 -4.84 -16.80
C VAL A 192 -12.14 -3.72 -17.77
N GLU A 193 -11.40 -3.62 -18.88
CA GLU A 193 -11.66 -2.68 -19.97
C GLU A 193 -12.97 -2.99 -20.70
N ALA A 194 -13.21 -4.27 -21.02
CA ALA A 194 -14.44 -4.72 -21.66
C ALA A 194 -15.69 -4.47 -20.79
N LEU A 195 -15.56 -4.55 -19.47
CA LEU A 195 -16.61 -4.20 -18.51
C LEU A 195 -16.85 -2.69 -18.38
N GLY A 196 -16.00 -1.85 -18.98
CA GLY A 196 -16.12 -0.39 -18.98
C GLY A 196 -15.80 0.26 -17.64
N PHE A 197 -14.93 -0.34 -16.82
CA PHE A 197 -14.47 0.26 -15.58
C PHE A 197 -13.36 1.27 -15.82
N ASN A 198 -13.32 2.32 -14.99
CA ASN A 198 -12.21 3.27 -14.98
C ASN A 198 -10.95 2.60 -14.44
N LEU A 199 -9.85 2.61 -15.21
CA LEU A 199 -8.61 1.93 -14.87
C LEU A 199 -7.94 2.51 -13.64
N THR A 200 -7.98 3.83 -13.43
CA THR A 200 -7.42 4.47 -12.23
C THR A 200 -8.16 4.00 -10.97
N TRP A 201 -9.49 3.96 -11.04
CA TRP A 201 -10.29 3.44 -9.94
C TRP A 201 -9.99 1.96 -9.67
N PHE A 202 -9.91 1.13 -10.71
CA PHE A 202 -9.55 -0.28 -10.57
C PHE A 202 -8.15 -0.45 -9.96
N ALA A 203 -7.17 0.34 -10.40
CA ALA A 203 -5.81 0.31 -9.85
C ALA A 203 -5.79 0.64 -8.34
N ILE A 204 -6.59 1.61 -7.89
CA ILE A 204 -6.73 1.92 -6.47
C ILE A 204 -7.37 0.77 -5.70
N LEU A 205 -8.41 0.13 -6.24
CA LEU A 205 -9.02 -1.05 -5.61
C LEU A 205 -8.01 -2.19 -5.45
N VAL A 206 -7.21 -2.45 -6.49
CA VAL A 206 -6.13 -3.45 -6.44
C VAL A 206 -5.10 -3.07 -5.38
N ALA A 207 -4.63 -1.82 -5.36
CA ALA A 207 -3.64 -1.35 -4.39
C ALA A 207 -4.14 -1.49 -2.94
N VAL A 208 -5.39 -1.10 -2.67
CA VAL A 208 -6.01 -1.25 -1.35
C VAL A 208 -6.19 -2.72 -0.99
N ASN A 209 -6.61 -3.55 -1.94
CA ASN A 209 -6.78 -4.98 -1.71
C ASN A 209 -5.45 -5.68 -1.40
N LEU A 210 -4.39 -5.36 -2.14
CA LEU A 210 -3.05 -5.95 -1.93
C LEU A 210 -2.42 -5.58 -0.59
N GLN A 211 -2.85 -4.51 0.07
CA GLN A 211 -2.42 -4.22 1.44
C GLN A 211 -2.81 -5.32 2.43
N THR A 212 -3.89 -6.07 2.15
CA THR A 212 -4.29 -7.22 2.99
C THR A 212 -3.25 -8.33 2.99
N ALA A 213 -2.46 -8.47 1.92
CA ALA A 213 -1.37 -9.45 1.84
C ALA A 213 -0.28 -9.20 2.91
N TRP A 214 -0.05 -7.95 3.30
CA TRP A 214 0.91 -7.60 4.34
C TRP A 214 0.40 -7.88 5.75
N LEU A 215 -0.91 -8.05 5.91
CA LEU A 215 -1.56 -8.33 7.18
C LEU A 215 -1.89 -9.82 7.35
N SER A 216 -1.95 -10.59 6.25
CA SER A 216 -2.39 -11.99 6.26
C SER A 216 -1.23 -12.97 6.44
N PRO A 217 -1.33 -13.95 7.37
CA PRO A 217 -0.40 -15.07 7.42
C PRO A 217 -0.47 -15.89 6.11
N PRO A 218 0.60 -16.54 5.66
CA PRO A 218 1.91 -16.68 6.31
C PRO A 218 2.91 -15.55 5.99
N VAL A 219 2.67 -14.75 4.96
CA VAL A 219 3.64 -13.74 4.52
C VAL A 219 3.71 -12.55 5.47
N ALA A 220 2.57 -11.97 5.86
CA ALA A 220 2.36 -10.92 6.88
C ALA A 220 3.62 -10.10 7.24
N LEU A 221 4.25 -9.46 6.25
CA LEU A 221 5.51 -8.72 6.44
C LEU A 221 5.44 -7.70 7.59
N SER A 222 4.27 -7.07 7.78
CA SER A 222 4.05 -6.13 8.87
C SER A 222 4.21 -6.76 10.25
N ALA A 223 3.90 -8.08 10.41
CA ALA A 223 4.10 -8.79 11.66
C ALA A 223 5.58 -8.94 12.00
N TYR A 224 6.40 -9.26 11.00
CA TYR A 224 7.83 -9.41 11.20
C TYR A 224 8.51 -8.07 11.50
N PHE A 225 8.10 -6.99 10.82
CA PHE A 225 8.59 -5.66 11.12
C PHE A 225 8.21 -5.24 12.54
N LEU A 226 6.97 -5.48 12.97
CA LEU A 226 6.55 -5.17 14.34
C LEU A 226 7.30 -6.01 15.37
N LYS A 227 7.48 -7.31 15.11
CA LYS A 227 8.28 -8.19 15.97
C LYS A 227 9.74 -7.74 16.11
N GLY A 228 10.30 -7.18 15.05
CA GLY A 228 11.64 -6.58 15.06
C GLY A 228 11.76 -5.35 15.97
N VAL A 229 10.68 -4.58 16.12
CA VAL A 229 10.64 -3.38 16.98
C VAL A 229 10.28 -3.74 18.43
N VAL A 230 9.43 -4.73 18.64
CA VAL A 230 8.94 -5.18 19.95
C VAL A 230 9.21 -6.68 20.11
N PRO A 231 10.45 -7.09 20.37
CA PRO A 231 10.84 -8.50 20.41
C PRO A 231 10.15 -9.33 21.52
N GLU A 232 9.68 -8.66 22.58
CA GLU A 232 8.98 -9.29 23.70
C GLU A 232 7.56 -9.74 23.40
N TRP A 233 6.92 -9.18 22.37
CA TRP A 233 5.56 -9.56 22.03
C TRP A 233 5.50 -10.92 21.35
N ASP A 234 4.49 -11.73 21.68
CA ASP A 234 4.28 -13.00 20.99
C ASP A 234 3.79 -12.75 19.55
N LEU A 235 4.36 -13.47 18.61
CA LEU A 235 3.99 -13.39 17.19
C LEU A 235 2.50 -13.74 16.97
N LYS A 236 1.97 -14.64 17.80
CA LYS A 236 0.55 -15.01 17.76
C LYS A 236 -0.36 -13.83 18.10
N ASP A 237 0.00 -13.03 19.11
CA ASP A 237 -0.78 -11.87 19.51
C ASP A 237 -0.72 -10.77 18.45
N ILE A 238 0.45 -10.61 17.82
CA ILE A 238 0.63 -9.70 16.68
C ILE A 238 -0.29 -10.12 15.54
N TYR A 239 -0.33 -11.39 15.15
CA TYR A 239 -1.22 -11.88 14.10
C TYR A 239 -2.70 -11.68 14.43
N LEU A 240 -3.12 -11.97 15.65
CA LEU A 240 -4.50 -11.76 16.09
C LEU A 240 -4.91 -10.28 16.01
N GLY A 241 -4.00 -9.38 16.36
CA GLY A 241 -4.20 -7.94 16.18
C GLY A 241 -4.34 -7.57 14.70
N MET A 242 -3.45 -8.07 13.85
CA MET A 242 -3.45 -7.77 12.41
C MET A 242 -4.70 -8.26 11.69
N MET A 243 -5.25 -9.43 12.07
CA MET A 243 -6.50 -9.93 11.50
C MET A 243 -7.66 -8.96 11.73
N GLN A 244 -7.68 -8.23 12.86
CA GLN A 244 -8.70 -7.21 13.10
C GLN A 244 -8.56 -6.04 12.13
N PHE A 245 -7.34 -5.59 11.87
CA PHE A 245 -7.06 -4.54 10.88
C PHE A 245 -7.34 -5.00 9.45
N MET A 246 -7.12 -6.28 9.13
CA MET A 246 -7.48 -6.85 7.84
C MET A 246 -9.01 -6.77 7.58
N VAL A 247 -9.84 -7.02 8.60
CA VAL A 247 -11.29 -6.85 8.48
C VAL A 247 -11.63 -5.37 8.20
N LEU A 248 -10.98 -4.43 8.87
CA LEU A 248 -11.17 -3.00 8.60
C LEU A 248 -10.75 -2.62 7.18
N GLN A 249 -9.68 -3.23 6.68
CA GLN A 249 -9.21 -3.04 5.31
C GLN A 249 -10.27 -3.49 4.29
N ILE A 250 -10.89 -4.65 4.52
CA ILE A 250 -11.98 -5.17 3.68
C ILE A 250 -13.18 -4.21 3.73
N ILE A 251 -13.55 -3.72 4.91
CA ILE A 251 -14.62 -2.71 5.05
C ILE A 251 -14.25 -1.44 4.28
N GLY A 252 -13.03 -0.96 4.41
CA GLY A 252 -12.53 0.18 3.65
C GLY A 252 -12.60 -0.04 2.14
N LEU A 253 -12.20 -1.23 1.66
CA LEU A 253 -12.30 -1.59 0.24
C LEU A 253 -13.77 -1.55 -0.25
N ILE A 254 -14.71 -2.10 0.51
CA ILE A 254 -16.14 -2.06 0.19
C ILE A 254 -16.64 -0.61 0.12
N ILE A 255 -16.28 0.23 1.08
CA ILE A 255 -16.63 1.66 1.09
C ILE A 255 -16.07 2.35 -0.16
N ILE A 256 -14.81 2.09 -0.54
CA ILE A 256 -14.18 2.68 -1.72
C ILE A 256 -14.90 2.23 -2.99
N ILE A 257 -15.28 0.95 -3.11
CA ILE A 257 -16.08 0.45 -4.22
C ILE A 257 -17.40 1.23 -4.34
N CYS A 258 -18.09 1.45 -3.23
CA CYS A 258 -19.38 2.15 -3.22
C CYS A 258 -19.25 3.67 -3.49
N LEU A 259 -18.27 4.34 -2.85
CA LEU A 259 -18.15 5.80 -2.90
C LEU A 259 -17.53 6.32 -4.20
N LEU A 260 -16.46 5.69 -4.68
CA LEU A 260 -15.81 6.14 -5.91
C LEU A 260 -16.61 5.82 -7.17
N TYR A 261 -17.53 4.87 -7.10
CA TYR A 261 -18.48 4.62 -8.18
C TYR A 261 -19.47 5.78 -8.38
N THR A 262 -19.82 6.50 -7.33
CA THR A 262 -20.75 7.64 -7.41
C THR A 262 -20.09 8.95 -7.84
N SER A 263 -18.76 8.99 -7.97
CA SER A 263 -18.03 10.16 -8.47
C SER A 263 -17.96 10.12 -10.00
N PRO A 264 -18.60 11.07 -10.72
CA PRO A 264 -18.53 11.11 -12.18
C PRO A 264 -17.08 11.29 -12.63
N SER A 265 -16.66 10.47 -13.61
CA SER A 265 -15.34 10.58 -14.24
C SER A 265 -15.12 12.01 -14.74
N PRO A 266 -13.90 12.56 -14.70
CA PRO A 266 -13.60 13.84 -15.33
C PRO A 266 -13.97 13.89 -16.82
N ARG A 267 -14.05 12.74 -17.51
CA ARG A 267 -14.52 12.64 -18.91
C ARG A 267 -16.02 12.81 -19.06
N ASP A 268 -16.82 12.54 -18.03
CA ASP A 268 -18.28 12.73 -18.08
C ASP A 268 -18.69 14.19 -17.86
N ARG A 269 -17.75 15.09 -17.53
CA ARG A 269 -17.98 16.53 -17.37
C ARG A 269 -17.74 17.34 -18.66
N SER A 270 -17.34 16.69 -19.74
CA SER A 270 -17.03 17.32 -21.04
C SER A 270 -18.09 17.09 -22.11
N LEU A 271 -19.32 16.69 -21.73
CA LEU A 271 -20.49 16.66 -22.61
C LEU A 271 -21.48 17.75 -22.23
#